data_0f3903f36afaab2a682dda90476aa623
#
_entry.id   0f3903f36afaab2a682dda90476aa623
#
_cell.length_a   1.000
_cell.length_b   1.000
_cell.length_c   1.000
_cell.angle_alpha   90.00
_cell.angle_beta   90.00
_cell.angle_gamma   90.00
#
_symmetry.space_group_name_H-M   'P 1'
#
loop_
_entity.id
_entity.type
_entity.pdbx_description
1 polymer ?
#
loop_
_entity_poly.entity_id
_entity_poly.type
_entity_poly.pdbx_seq_one_letter_code
_entity_poly.pdbx_strand_id
1 'polypeptide(L)'
;MSETPTTRLKVSREGIVLIKSFEGFRPRATQREDGRWVIGYGHTASAREGLTVAEADAELLLRYDLLPVVKALNEEVHSPLNQHQFDALASFAISVGVDRFLASDVLQRLNEGHAIQAADALIGWPEDISVDARLRRRSAERALFVADPSSPVTLAALLAAPLPSAGPEAAEPDPAPPPATSTPEPPVLQPAEGVARVSLDRYSPYAAPIIGPLPGFAPREPVEAPVVA
;
A
#
# COMPACT_ATOMS: atom_id res chain seq x y z
N MET A 1 -2.94 -16.34 31.28
CA MET A 1 -2.48 -16.40 29.86
C MET A 1 -1.65 -15.15 29.66
N SER A 2 -0.34 -15.28 29.52
CA SER A 2 0.55 -14.13 29.34
C SER A 2 0.48 -13.72 27.86
N GLU A 3 -0.16 -12.59 27.57
CA GLU A 3 -0.07 -11.96 26.25
C GLU A 3 1.38 -11.52 26.04
N THR A 4 2.07 -12.17 25.14
CA THR A 4 3.37 -11.71 24.66
C THR A 4 3.14 -10.37 23.97
N PRO A 5 3.80 -9.26 24.38
CA PRO A 5 3.60 -7.97 23.73
C PRO A 5 4.04 -8.09 22.26
N THR A 6 3.08 -8.03 21.37
CA THR A 6 3.39 -7.99 19.92
C THR A 6 4.15 -6.70 19.65
N THR A 7 5.44 -6.84 19.34
CA THR A 7 6.29 -5.68 19.02
C THR A 7 5.75 -5.00 17.76
N ARG A 8 5.28 -3.76 17.88
CA ARG A 8 4.83 -2.97 16.74
C ARG A 8 6.00 -2.69 15.81
N LEU A 9 5.88 -3.12 14.57
CA LEU A 9 6.87 -2.89 13.54
C LEU A 9 6.72 -1.48 12.93
N LYS A 10 7.83 -0.99 12.37
CA LYS A 10 7.90 0.25 11.58
C LYS A 10 8.58 -0.07 10.26
N VAL A 11 8.35 0.75 9.24
CA VAL A 11 9.07 0.62 7.96
C VAL A 11 10.55 0.88 8.20
N SER A 12 11.38 -0.05 7.77
CA SER A 12 12.84 0.03 7.90
C SER A 12 13.41 1.06 6.92
N ARG A 13 14.73 1.30 7.04
CA ARG A 13 15.45 2.13 6.08
C ARG A 13 15.39 1.53 4.66
N GLU A 14 15.55 0.22 4.57
CA GLU A 14 15.49 -0.55 3.34
C GLU A 14 14.10 -0.46 2.69
N GLY A 15 13.04 -0.56 3.48
CA GLY A 15 11.66 -0.35 3.05
C GLY A 15 11.42 1.06 2.52
N ILE A 16 11.95 2.10 3.19
CA ILE A 16 11.89 3.49 2.69
C ILE A 16 12.62 3.62 1.35
N VAL A 17 13.81 3.03 1.20
CA VAL A 17 14.58 3.07 -0.04
C VAL A 17 13.81 2.39 -1.18
N LEU A 18 13.19 1.23 -0.92
CA LEU A 18 12.36 0.54 -1.90
C LEU A 18 11.19 1.42 -2.36
N ILE A 19 10.43 2.00 -1.43
CA ILE A 19 9.29 2.88 -1.75
C ILE A 19 9.75 4.09 -2.58
N LYS A 20 10.81 4.77 -2.14
CA LYS A 20 11.39 5.93 -2.84
C LYS A 20 11.77 5.59 -4.28
N SER A 21 12.29 4.38 -4.55
CA SER A 21 12.71 3.96 -5.88
C SER A 21 11.55 3.83 -6.88
N PHE A 22 10.34 3.52 -6.39
CA PHE A 22 9.14 3.40 -7.23
C PHE A 22 8.34 4.70 -7.31
N GLU A 23 8.26 5.46 -6.21
CA GLU A 23 7.50 6.72 -6.21
C GLU A 23 8.20 7.83 -7.03
N GLY A 24 9.54 7.83 -7.03
CA GLY A 24 10.35 8.86 -7.66
C GLY A 24 10.25 10.22 -6.95
N PHE A 25 11.34 10.97 -6.95
CA PHE A 25 11.40 12.29 -6.30
C PHE A 25 10.91 13.41 -7.22
N ARG A 26 9.92 14.18 -6.76
CA ARG A 26 9.40 15.38 -7.43
C ARG A 26 9.70 16.61 -6.60
N PRO A 27 10.77 17.37 -6.93
CA PRO A 27 11.15 18.56 -6.15
C PRO A 27 10.16 19.72 -6.26
N ARG A 28 9.31 19.72 -7.29
CA ARG A 28 8.25 20.72 -7.53
C ARG A 28 6.90 20.04 -7.59
N ALA A 29 5.88 20.69 -7.05
CA ALA A 29 4.53 20.20 -7.16
C ALA A 29 4.09 20.15 -8.63
N THR A 30 3.50 19.01 -9.02
CA THR A 30 2.92 18.78 -10.35
C THR A 30 1.46 18.41 -10.20
N GLN A 31 0.62 18.84 -11.12
CA GLN A 31 -0.79 18.47 -11.14
C GLN A 31 -0.95 17.15 -11.91
N ARG A 32 -1.70 16.22 -11.34
CA ARG A 32 -2.11 14.97 -12.01
C ARG A 32 -3.32 15.22 -12.92
N GLU A 33 -3.63 14.26 -13.77
CA GLU A 33 -4.82 14.29 -14.64
C GLU A 33 -6.14 14.43 -13.87
N ASP A 34 -6.19 13.90 -12.65
CA ASP A 34 -7.34 14.02 -11.72
C ASP A 34 -7.44 15.39 -11.02
N GLY A 35 -6.58 16.35 -11.40
CA GLY A 35 -6.54 17.71 -10.85
C GLY A 35 -5.82 17.84 -9.51
N ARG A 36 -5.42 16.74 -8.85
CA ARG A 36 -4.70 16.78 -7.57
C ARG A 36 -3.24 17.12 -7.77
N TRP A 37 -2.70 17.96 -6.88
CA TRP A 37 -1.29 18.26 -6.81
C TRP A 37 -0.52 17.15 -6.07
N VAL A 38 0.70 16.88 -6.54
CA VAL A 38 1.60 15.89 -5.93
C VAL A 38 3.02 16.46 -5.87
N ILE A 39 3.72 16.18 -4.76
CA ILE A 39 5.09 16.66 -4.51
C ILE A 39 5.91 15.57 -3.78
N GLY A 40 7.23 15.67 -3.79
CA GLY A 40 8.12 14.74 -3.10
C GLY A 40 7.98 13.32 -3.63
N TYR A 41 7.76 12.37 -2.75
CA TYR A 41 7.53 10.96 -3.06
C TYR A 41 6.04 10.59 -3.10
N GLY A 42 5.23 11.42 -3.75
CA GLY A 42 3.81 11.13 -3.92
C GLY A 42 2.87 11.84 -2.95
N HIS A 43 3.38 12.73 -2.08
CA HIS A 43 2.58 13.47 -1.11
C HIS A 43 1.56 14.38 -1.79
N THR A 44 0.30 14.31 -1.36
CA THR A 44 -0.80 15.09 -1.93
C THR A 44 -1.49 16.02 -0.93
N ALA A 45 -1.48 15.69 0.36
CA ALA A 45 -2.29 16.36 1.38
C ALA A 45 -2.00 17.87 1.51
N SER A 46 -0.75 18.30 1.37
CA SER A 46 -0.35 19.71 1.41
C SER A 46 0.18 20.23 0.08
N ALA A 47 0.21 19.40 -0.96
CA ALA A 47 0.72 19.78 -2.28
C ALA A 47 -0.20 20.83 -2.95
N ARG A 48 0.39 21.87 -3.52
CA ARG A 48 -0.31 22.94 -4.25
C ARG A 48 0.62 23.54 -5.30
N GLU A 49 0.05 24.29 -6.20
CA GLU A 49 0.80 24.98 -7.24
C GLU A 49 1.96 25.83 -6.68
N GLY A 50 3.09 25.79 -7.36
CA GLY A 50 4.29 26.55 -7.00
C GLY A 50 5.09 26.02 -5.81
N LEU A 51 4.59 25.01 -5.08
CA LEU A 51 5.33 24.44 -3.95
C LEU A 51 6.56 23.69 -4.42
N THR A 52 7.66 23.86 -3.70
CA THR A 52 8.91 23.12 -3.87
C THR A 52 9.32 22.43 -2.57
N VAL A 53 10.04 21.33 -2.66
CA VAL A 53 10.50 20.56 -1.50
C VAL A 53 11.91 20.05 -1.73
N ALA A 54 12.77 20.10 -0.70
CA ALA A 54 14.05 19.42 -0.70
C ALA A 54 13.85 17.92 -0.46
N GLU A 55 14.83 17.11 -0.87
CA GLU A 55 14.71 15.64 -0.75
C GLU A 55 14.55 15.18 0.70
N ALA A 56 15.26 15.81 1.64
CA ALA A 56 15.16 15.49 3.06
C ALA A 56 13.74 15.74 3.60
N ASP A 57 13.12 16.86 3.22
CA ASP A 57 11.76 17.20 3.62
C ASP A 57 10.73 16.29 2.93
N ALA A 58 10.99 15.92 1.68
CA ALA A 58 10.15 14.95 0.95
C ALA A 58 10.15 13.57 1.62
N GLU A 59 11.29 13.14 2.20
CA GLU A 59 11.34 11.90 2.98
C GLU A 59 10.54 12.01 4.28
N LEU A 60 10.53 13.18 4.93
CA LEU A 60 9.68 13.40 6.11
C LEU A 60 8.19 13.34 5.74
N LEU A 61 7.80 13.92 4.60
CA LEU A 61 6.43 13.81 4.09
C LEU A 61 6.06 12.35 3.78
N LEU A 62 6.95 11.57 3.16
CA LEU A 62 6.74 10.14 2.92
C LEU A 62 6.52 9.37 4.23
N ARG A 63 7.35 9.64 5.25
CA ARG A 63 7.20 9.02 6.58
C ARG A 63 5.86 9.37 7.23
N TYR A 64 5.39 10.60 7.02
CA TYR A 64 4.07 11.03 7.47
C TYR A 64 2.95 10.26 6.74
N ASP A 65 3.04 10.15 5.41
CA ASP A 65 2.07 9.42 4.59
C ASP A 65 2.04 7.91 4.90
N LEU A 66 3.13 7.37 5.43
CA LEU A 66 3.22 5.97 5.88
C LEU A 66 2.54 5.72 7.23
N LEU A 67 2.21 6.74 8.03
CA LEU A 67 1.59 6.52 9.36
C LEU A 67 0.30 5.70 9.31
N PRO A 68 -0.68 6.01 8.43
CA PRO A 68 -1.90 5.19 8.33
C PRO A 68 -1.61 3.78 7.83
N VAL A 69 -0.63 3.60 6.94
CA VAL A 69 -0.20 2.28 6.46
C VAL A 69 0.39 1.45 7.60
N VAL A 70 1.33 2.01 8.36
CA VAL A 70 1.96 1.35 9.52
C VAL A 70 0.91 0.99 10.57
N LYS A 71 -0.06 1.87 10.79
CA LYS A 71 -1.18 1.60 11.69
C LYS A 71 -1.99 0.41 11.21
N ALA A 72 -2.44 0.42 9.96
CA ALA A 72 -3.24 -0.66 9.37
C ALA A 72 -2.49 -2.01 9.42
N LEU A 73 -1.20 -2.04 9.05
CA LEU A 73 -0.41 -3.27 9.12
C LEU A 73 -0.30 -3.84 10.53
N ASN A 74 -0.09 -3.00 11.56
CA ASN A 74 0.03 -3.46 12.94
C ASN A 74 -1.30 -3.84 13.59
N GLU A 75 -2.44 -3.37 13.07
CA GLU A 75 -3.76 -3.60 13.65
C GLU A 75 -4.52 -4.71 12.92
N GLU A 76 -4.37 -4.81 11.59
CA GLU A 76 -5.19 -5.71 10.77
C GLU A 76 -4.45 -6.98 10.32
N VAL A 77 -3.12 -7.01 10.40
CA VAL A 77 -2.36 -8.23 10.12
C VAL A 77 -2.22 -9.03 11.42
N HIS A 78 -2.87 -10.18 11.47
CA HIS A 78 -2.90 -11.04 12.65
C HIS A 78 -1.79 -12.10 12.64
N SER A 79 -1.21 -12.39 11.48
CA SER A 79 -0.06 -13.30 11.36
C SER A 79 1.24 -12.59 11.76
N PRO A 80 2.17 -13.27 12.43
CA PRO A 80 3.46 -12.69 12.76
C PRO A 80 4.23 -12.32 11.48
N LEU A 81 4.73 -11.09 11.41
CA LEU A 81 5.54 -10.59 10.30
C LEU A 81 6.99 -10.43 10.73
N ASN A 82 7.93 -10.81 9.85
CA ASN A 82 9.30 -10.33 9.92
C ASN A 82 9.43 -8.93 9.27
N GLN A 83 10.61 -8.30 9.40
CA GLN A 83 10.83 -6.95 8.90
C GLN A 83 10.71 -6.86 7.38
N HIS A 84 11.21 -7.84 6.63
CA HIS A 84 11.11 -7.86 5.17
C HIS A 84 9.65 -7.95 4.69
N GLN A 85 8.85 -8.80 5.33
CA GLN A 85 7.43 -8.91 5.04
C GLN A 85 6.68 -7.62 5.35
N PHE A 86 6.99 -6.99 6.49
CA PHE A 86 6.39 -5.71 6.86
C PHE A 86 6.72 -4.60 5.85
N ASP A 87 7.98 -4.49 5.41
CA ASP A 87 8.42 -3.49 4.44
C ASP A 87 7.81 -3.72 3.05
N ALA A 88 7.71 -4.98 2.61
CA ALA A 88 7.05 -5.33 1.36
C ALA A 88 5.57 -4.95 1.36
N LEU A 89 4.85 -5.29 2.44
CA LEU A 89 3.44 -4.92 2.60
C LEU A 89 3.25 -3.41 2.74
N ALA A 90 4.17 -2.68 3.38
CA ALA A 90 4.13 -1.23 3.46
C ALA A 90 4.29 -0.58 2.08
N SER A 91 5.21 -1.09 1.25
CA SER A 91 5.35 -0.65 -0.14
C SER A 91 4.09 -0.94 -0.97
N PHE A 92 3.50 -2.11 -0.79
CA PHE A 92 2.25 -2.47 -1.43
C PHE A 92 1.11 -1.55 -1.00
N ALA A 93 0.86 -1.44 0.30
CA ALA A 93 -0.28 -0.70 0.85
C ALA A 93 -0.23 0.80 0.54
N ILE A 94 0.96 1.44 0.55
CA ILE A 94 1.07 2.85 0.16
C ILE A 94 0.77 3.07 -1.33
N SER A 95 1.08 2.09 -2.18
CA SER A 95 0.86 2.21 -3.63
C SER A 95 -0.59 2.01 -4.05
N VAL A 96 -1.31 1.08 -3.41
CA VAL A 96 -2.71 0.79 -3.73
C VAL A 96 -3.69 1.62 -2.89
N GLY A 97 -3.23 2.14 -1.75
CA GLY A 97 -4.03 2.80 -0.73
C GLY A 97 -4.48 1.85 0.37
N VAL A 98 -4.63 2.38 1.60
CA VAL A 98 -4.99 1.59 2.78
C VAL A 98 -6.33 0.86 2.60
N ASP A 99 -7.35 1.51 2.08
CA ASP A 99 -8.68 0.91 1.91
C ASP A 99 -8.64 -0.29 0.96
N ARG A 100 -7.89 -0.18 -0.15
CA ARG A 100 -7.72 -1.30 -1.09
C ARG A 100 -6.87 -2.43 -0.48
N PHE A 101 -5.85 -2.08 0.30
CA PHE A 101 -5.08 -3.08 1.04
C PHE A 101 -5.97 -3.87 2.00
N LEU A 102 -6.82 -3.21 2.78
CA LEU A 102 -7.73 -3.84 3.72
C LEU A 102 -8.76 -4.77 3.04
N ALA A 103 -9.15 -4.45 1.82
CA ALA A 103 -10.08 -5.25 1.01
C ALA A 103 -9.37 -6.31 0.14
N SER A 104 -8.02 -6.41 0.20
CA SER A 104 -7.25 -7.27 -0.69
C SER A 104 -7.24 -8.73 -0.25
N ASP A 105 -7.16 -9.63 -1.23
CA ASP A 105 -6.89 -11.04 -1.00
C ASP A 105 -5.47 -11.29 -0.43
N VAL A 106 -4.56 -10.34 -0.59
CA VAL A 106 -3.23 -10.37 0.06
C VAL A 106 -3.39 -10.40 1.57
N LEU A 107 -4.15 -9.48 2.15
CA LEU A 107 -4.41 -9.43 3.59
C LEU A 107 -5.20 -10.65 4.07
N GLN A 108 -6.22 -11.05 3.30
CA GLN A 108 -7.03 -12.23 3.64
C GLN A 108 -6.16 -13.48 3.75
N ARG A 109 -5.39 -13.82 2.70
CA ARG A 109 -4.52 -15.00 2.68
C ARG A 109 -3.46 -14.96 3.78
N LEU A 110 -2.92 -13.78 4.05
CA LEU A 110 -1.95 -13.60 5.12
C LEU A 110 -2.55 -13.92 6.50
N ASN A 111 -3.76 -13.44 6.79
CA ASN A 111 -4.47 -13.70 8.05
C ASN A 111 -4.96 -15.14 8.18
N GLU A 112 -5.15 -15.84 7.07
CA GLU A 112 -5.41 -17.28 7.01
C GLU A 112 -4.13 -18.13 7.26
N GLY A 113 -2.95 -17.48 7.37
CA GLY A 113 -1.66 -18.15 7.57
C GLY A 113 -0.99 -18.61 6.26
N HIS A 114 -1.52 -18.22 5.11
CA HIS A 114 -1.04 -18.62 3.79
C HIS A 114 -0.03 -17.61 3.22
N ALA A 115 1.10 -17.39 3.91
CA ALA A 115 2.07 -16.33 3.59
C ALA A 115 2.61 -16.39 2.14
N ILE A 116 2.88 -17.58 1.59
CA ILE A 116 3.36 -17.71 0.20
C ILE A 116 2.26 -17.32 -0.79
N GLN A 117 1.02 -17.74 -0.58
CA GLN A 117 -0.10 -17.36 -1.43
C GLN A 117 -0.40 -15.86 -1.35
N ALA A 118 -0.20 -15.24 -0.17
CA ALA A 118 -0.29 -13.79 -0.01
C ALA A 118 0.80 -13.07 -0.82
N ALA A 119 2.04 -13.59 -0.83
CA ALA A 119 3.12 -13.06 -1.65
C ALA A 119 2.80 -13.16 -3.16
N ASP A 120 2.24 -14.29 -3.60
CA ASP A 120 1.85 -14.49 -5.01
C ASP A 120 0.69 -13.57 -5.41
N ALA A 121 -0.24 -13.32 -4.51
CA ALA A 121 -1.36 -12.40 -4.72
C ALA A 121 -0.92 -10.94 -4.97
N LEU A 122 0.24 -10.51 -4.46
CA LEU A 122 0.78 -9.17 -4.76
C LEU A 122 0.88 -8.90 -6.27
N ILE A 123 1.22 -9.91 -7.06
CA ILE A 123 1.45 -9.79 -8.51
C ILE A 123 0.20 -9.32 -9.27
N GLY A 124 -0.99 -9.70 -8.80
CA GLY A 124 -2.26 -9.33 -9.42
C GLY A 124 -2.70 -7.88 -9.23
N TRP A 125 -2.06 -7.11 -8.35
CA TRP A 125 -2.54 -5.80 -7.91
C TRP A 125 -1.74 -4.59 -8.42
N PRO A 126 -2.41 -3.45 -8.68
CA PRO A 126 -3.81 -3.32 -9.08
C PRO A 126 -4.00 -3.69 -10.55
N GLU A 127 -5.18 -4.10 -10.96
CA GLU A 127 -5.47 -4.55 -12.33
C GLU A 127 -5.53 -3.39 -13.35
N ASP A 128 -5.72 -2.15 -12.87
CA ASP A 128 -6.00 -0.94 -13.66
C ASP A 128 -4.76 -0.12 -14.09
N ILE A 129 -3.55 -0.57 -13.77
CA ILE A 129 -2.30 0.12 -14.12
C ILE A 129 -1.55 -0.63 -15.23
N SER A 130 -0.72 0.09 -16.00
CA SER A 130 0.09 -0.54 -17.07
C SER A 130 0.87 -1.75 -16.54
N VAL A 131 0.80 -2.84 -17.28
CA VAL A 131 1.29 -4.16 -16.85
C VAL A 131 2.76 -4.13 -16.44
N ASP A 132 3.64 -3.48 -17.22
CA ASP A 132 5.09 -3.52 -16.99
C ASP A 132 5.53 -2.79 -15.71
N ALA A 133 5.03 -1.58 -15.46
CA ALA A 133 5.39 -0.80 -14.27
C ALA A 133 4.87 -1.47 -12.99
N ARG A 134 3.63 -1.99 -13.05
CA ARG A 134 3.01 -2.73 -11.97
C ARG A 134 3.80 -4.00 -11.65
N LEU A 135 4.07 -4.83 -12.65
CA LEU A 135 4.75 -6.11 -12.46
C LEU A 135 6.13 -5.93 -11.86
N ARG A 136 6.89 -4.92 -12.28
CA ARG A 136 8.22 -4.66 -11.73
C ARG A 136 8.17 -4.34 -10.23
N ARG A 137 7.23 -3.47 -9.80
CA ARG A 137 7.04 -3.15 -8.39
C ARG A 137 6.59 -4.39 -7.59
N ARG A 138 5.57 -5.08 -8.09
CA ARG A 138 5.00 -6.28 -7.43
C ARG A 138 6.04 -7.40 -7.31
N SER A 139 6.85 -7.62 -8.36
CA SER A 139 7.94 -8.60 -8.30
C SER A 139 8.99 -8.26 -7.25
N ALA A 140 9.36 -7.00 -7.12
CA ALA A 140 10.29 -6.55 -6.08
C ALA A 140 9.71 -6.71 -4.67
N GLU A 141 8.44 -6.35 -4.47
CA GLU A 141 7.73 -6.52 -3.20
C GLU A 141 7.58 -8.00 -2.84
N ARG A 142 7.21 -8.85 -3.81
CA ARG A 142 7.16 -10.30 -3.61
C ARG A 142 8.54 -10.86 -3.25
N ALA A 143 9.59 -10.45 -3.97
CA ALA A 143 10.96 -10.91 -3.70
C ALA A 143 11.41 -10.53 -2.28
N LEU A 144 11.10 -9.32 -1.82
CA LEU A 144 11.39 -8.88 -0.46
C LEU A 144 10.56 -9.67 0.56
N PHE A 145 9.28 -9.91 0.28
CA PHE A 145 8.37 -10.63 1.19
C PHE A 145 8.84 -12.07 1.47
N VAL A 146 9.38 -12.77 0.46
CA VAL A 146 9.84 -14.17 0.58
C VAL A 146 11.33 -14.28 0.93
N ALA A 147 12.05 -13.16 1.02
CA ALA A 147 13.47 -13.17 1.36
C ALA A 147 13.72 -13.70 2.78
N ASP A 148 14.86 -14.35 2.96
CA ASP A 148 15.31 -14.78 4.28
C ASP A 148 15.51 -13.55 5.19
N PRO A 149 14.82 -13.48 6.34
CA PRO A 149 14.91 -12.35 7.25
C PRO A 149 16.31 -12.15 7.87
N SER A 150 17.15 -13.16 7.84
CA SER A 150 18.53 -13.09 8.33
C SER A 150 19.53 -12.58 7.28
N SER A 151 19.11 -12.49 6.01
CA SER A 151 19.98 -12.11 4.90
C SER A 151 19.75 -10.65 4.50
N PRO A 152 20.81 -9.84 4.31
CA PRO A 152 20.66 -8.48 3.83
C PRO A 152 20.15 -8.49 2.37
N VAL A 153 19.10 -7.71 2.12
CA VAL A 153 18.53 -7.57 0.78
C VAL A 153 18.93 -6.22 0.20
N THR A 154 19.48 -6.21 -1.01
CA THR A 154 19.86 -4.97 -1.69
C THR A 154 18.76 -4.51 -2.65
N LEU A 155 18.61 -3.18 -2.83
CA LEU A 155 17.67 -2.63 -3.79
C LEU A 155 17.93 -3.17 -5.21
N ALA A 156 19.19 -3.30 -5.61
CA ALA A 156 19.55 -3.84 -6.92
C ALA A 156 19.03 -5.26 -7.13
N ALA A 157 19.13 -6.13 -6.12
CA ALA A 157 18.59 -7.49 -6.18
C ALA A 157 17.06 -7.50 -6.30
N LEU A 158 16.38 -6.62 -5.56
CA LEU A 158 14.91 -6.49 -5.64
C LEU A 158 14.45 -5.99 -7.03
N LEU A 159 15.12 -4.99 -7.58
CA LEU A 159 14.78 -4.46 -8.90
C LEU A 159 15.13 -5.43 -10.06
N ALA A 160 16.05 -6.37 -9.82
CA ALA A 160 16.40 -7.44 -10.75
C ALA A 160 15.52 -8.70 -10.56
N ALA A 161 14.55 -8.69 -9.66
CA ALA A 161 13.66 -9.82 -9.43
C ALA A 161 12.97 -10.24 -10.74
N PRO A 162 12.89 -11.55 -11.04
CA PRO A 162 12.26 -12.02 -12.26
C PRO A 162 10.81 -11.59 -12.32
N LEU A 163 10.41 -11.07 -13.48
CA LEU A 163 9.00 -10.78 -13.75
C LEU A 163 8.26 -12.11 -13.91
N PRO A 164 7.03 -12.23 -13.38
CA PRO A 164 6.22 -13.39 -13.64
C PRO A 164 6.00 -13.51 -15.14
N SER A 165 6.35 -14.66 -15.71
CA SER A 165 6.08 -14.92 -17.12
C SER A 165 4.57 -14.82 -17.35
N ALA A 166 4.16 -14.01 -18.32
CA ALA A 166 2.79 -14.02 -18.82
C ALA A 166 2.59 -15.29 -19.65
N GLY A 167 2.57 -16.43 -18.99
CA GLY A 167 2.23 -17.71 -19.55
C GLY A 167 1.03 -18.27 -18.81
N PRO A 168 0.02 -18.78 -19.51
CA PRO A 168 -1.04 -19.53 -18.87
C PRO A 168 -0.48 -20.88 -18.48
N GLU A 169 0.12 -21.00 -17.32
CA GLU A 169 0.16 -22.30 -16.67
C GLU A 169 -1.23 -22.49 -16.06
N ALA A 170 -2.11 -22.98 -16.92
CA ALA A 170 -3.33 -23.60 -16.47
C ALA A 170 -2.90 -24.71 -15.51
N ALA A 171 -3.06 -24.47 -14.22
CA ALA A 171 -3.10 -25.55 -13.26
C ALA A 171 -4.15 -26.53 -13.81
N GLU A 172 -3.71 -27.71 -14.20
CA GLU A 172 -4.62 -28.79 -14.54
C GLU A 172 -5.60 -28.94 -13.37
N PRO A 173 -6.92 -28.92 -13.65
CA PRO A 173 -7.88 -29.13 -12.58
C PRO A 173 -7.63 -30.52 -11.99
N ASP A 174 -7.39 -30.54 -10.70
CA ASP A 174 -7.37 -31.75 -9.88
C ASP A 174 -8.55 -32.66 -10.28
N PRO A 175 -8.37 -33.95 -10.53
CA PRO A 175 -9.45 -34.81 -11.01
C PRO A 175 -10.61 -34.77 -10.01
N ALA A 176 -11.76 -34.37 -10.52
CA ALA A 176 -13.02 -34.24 -9.77
C ALA A 176 -13.31 -35.53 -8.97
N PRO A 177 -13.71 -35.42 -7.71
CA PRO A 177 -14.18 -36.58 -6.95
C PRO A 177 -15.42 -37.18 -7.61
N PRO A 178 -15.65 -38.50 -7.52
CA PRO A 178 -16.76 -39.18 -8.19
C PRO A 178 -18.12 -38.65 -7.69
N PRO A 179 -19.16 -38.66 -8.53
CA PRO A 179 -20.43 -38.06 -8.21
C PRO A 179 -21.11 -38.76 -7.03
N ALA A 180 -21.36 -37.99 -5.98
CA ALA A 180 -22.17 -38.44 -4.86
C ALA A 180 -23.65 -38.47 -5.27
N THR A 181 -24.26 -39.58 -4.98
CA THR A 181 -25.64 -39.97 -5.21
C THR A 181 -26.64 -38.91 -4.71
N SER A 182 -27.60 -38.57 -5.59
CA SER A 182 -28.70 -37.64 -5.35
C SER A 182 -29.58 -38.03 -4.17
N THR A 183 -29.80 -37.09 -3.25
CA THR A 183 -30.87 -37.10 -2.25
C THR A 183 -31.82 -35.93 -2.56
N PRO A 184 -33.13 -36.10 -2.48
CA PRO A 184 -34.12 -35.18 -3.05
C PRO A 184 -34.27 -33.85 -2.28
N GLU A 185 -34.50 -32.81 -3.03
CA GLU A 185 -34.68 -31.42 -2.67
C GLU A 185 -36.01 -31.20 -1.88
N PRO A 186 -36.04 -30.43 -0.79
CA PRO A 186 -37.27 -29.94 -0.19
C PRO A 186 -37.73 -28.61 -0.87
N PRO A 187 -39.02 -28.27 -0.82
CA PRO A 187 -39.64 -27.28 -1.68
C PRO A 187 -39.29 -25.84 -1.38
N VAL A 188 -39.15 -25.06 -2.45
CA VAL A 188 -38.87 -23.61 -2.49
C VAL A 188 -40.06 -22.83 -1.93
N LEU A 189 -39.82 -22.03 -0.89
CA LEU A 189 -40.70 -20.94 -0.46
C LEU A 189 -40.24 -19.63 -1.08
N GLN A 190 -41.14 -18.97 -1.82
CA GLN A 190 -40.94 -17.65 -2.41
C GLN A 190 -40.93 -16.57 -1.33
N PRO A 191 -40.03 -15.58 -1.38
CA PRO A 191 -40.10 -14.41 -0.49
C PRO A 191 -41.03 -13.35 -1.05
N ALA A 192 -41.85 -12.80 -0.15
CA ALA A 192 -42.73 -11.67 -0.38
C ALA A 192 -41.96 -10.36 -0.65
N GLU A 193 -42.51 -9.55 -1.54
CA GLU A 193 -42.08 -8.20 -1.87
C GLU A 193 -42.18 -7.22 -0.69
N GLY A 194 -41.25 -6.27 -0.65
CA GLY A 194 -41.42 -4.96 -0.09
C GLY A 194 -40.70 -4.68 1.22
N VAL A 195 -39.49 -4.12 1.13
CA VAL A 195 -39.03 -3.10 2.12
C VAL A 195 -38.11 -2.09 1.43
N ALA A 196 -38.37 -0.82 1.77
CA ALA A 196 -37.82 0.40 1.24
C ALA A 196 -36.29 0.52 1.28
N ARG A 197 -35.75 1.09 0.18
CA ARG A 197 -34.38 1.62 0.12
C ARG A 197 -34.26 2.84 1.04
N VAL A 198 -33.43 2.74 2.05
CA VAL A 198 -32.92 3.88 2.81
C VAL A 198 -31.58 4.26 2.23
N SER A 199 -31.51 5.44 1.59
CA SER A 199 -30.27 6.07 1.16
C SER A 199 -29.47 6.52 2.40
N LEU A 200 -28.32 5.93 2.62
CA LEU A 200 -27.31 6.42 3.56
C LEU A 200 -26.24 7.21 2.81
N ASP A 201 -26.67 8.38 2.27
CA ASP A 201 -25.78 9.49 1.99
C ASP A 201 -25.68 10.33 3.27
N ARG A 202 -24.52 10.38 3.86
CA ARG A 202 -23.99 11.32 4.87
C ARG A 202 -23.32 10.59 6.02
N TYR A 203 -22.06 10.19 5.82
CA TYR A 203 -21.05 10.40 6.85
C TYR A 203 -19.65 10.20 6.22
N SER A 204 -18.99 11.30 5.87
CA SER A 204 -17.56 11.31 5.62
C SER A 204 -16.88 11.64 6.96
N PRO A 205 -16.14 10.70 7.58
CA PRO A 205 -15.47 10.95 8.85
C PRO A 205 -14.14 11.68 8.71
N TYR A 206 -13.83 12.25 7.51
CA TYR A 206 -12.57 12.96 7.24
C TYR A 206 -12.74 14.45 6.97
N ALA A 207 -13.63 15.12 7.71
CA ALA A 207 -13.53 16.56 7.89
C ALA A 207 -12.60 16.81 9.09
N ALA A 208 -11.29 16.71 8.87
CA ALA A 208 -10.32 17.13 9.86
C ALA A 208 -10.36 18.66 9.99
N PRO A 209 -10.32 19.22 11.22
CA PRO A 209 -10.20 20.65 11.42
C PRO A 209 -8.89 21.15 10.82
N ILE A 210 -8.93 22.33 10.23
CA ILE A 210 -7.77 23.06 9.70
C ILE A 210 -6.79 23.25 10.86
N ILE A 211 -5.76 22.44 10.91
CA ILE A 211 -4.63 22.66 11.81
C ILE A 211 -3.78 23.77 11.16
N GLY A 212 -3.56 24.84 11.89
CA GLY A 212 -2.73 25.97 11.46
C GLY A 212 -1.31 25.54 11.06
N PRO A 213 -0.49 26.47 10.51
CA PRO A 213 0.79 26.14 9.92
C PRO A 213 1.69 25.38 10.90
N LEU A 214 2.33 24.32 10.42
CA LEU A 214 3.27 23.51 11.18
C LEU A 214 4.38 24.41 11.75
N PRO A 215 4.77 24.27 13.02
CA PRO A 215 5.86 25.03 13.59
C PRO A 215 7.18 24.69 12.86
N GLY A 216 7.79 25.68 12.21
CA GLY A 216 9.03 25.54 11.43
C GLY A 216 8.94 26.01 9.97
N PHE A 217 7.77 26.27 9.42
CA PHE A 217 7.59 26.82 8.06
C PHE A 217 7.28 28.32 8.12
N ALA A 218 8.21 29.13 8.64
CA ALA A 218 8.19 30.57 8.40
C ALA A 218 8.96 30.86 7.09
N PRO A 219 8.41 31.62 6.15
CA PRO A 219 9.16 32.08 5.00
C PRO A 219 10.33 32.96 5.49
N ARG A 220 11.55 32.62 5.11
CA ARG A 220 12.69 33.51 5.34
C ARG A 220 12.50 34.76 4.51
N GLU A 221 12.53 35.90 5.18
CA GLU A 221 12.58 37.21 4.50
C GLU A 221 13.86 37.30 3.65
N PRO A 222 13.81 37.93 2.47
CA PRO A 222 14.98 38.16 1.66
C PRO A 222 15.95 39.07 2.40
N VAL A 223 17.18 38.62 2.58
CA VAL A 223 18.29 39.44 3.13
C VAL A 223 18.62 40.50 2.10
N GLU A 224 18.37 41.77 2.41
CA GLU A 224 18.86 42.90 1.62
C GLU A 224 20.41 42.88 1.59
N ALA A 225 20.94 42.94 0.37
CA ALA A 225 22.39 43.06 0.17
C ALA A 225 22.86 44.44 0.64
N PRO A 226 24.05 44.55 1.29
CA PRO A 226 24.57 45.83 1.70
C PRO A 226 24.94 46.67 0.50
N VAL A 227 24.42 47.91 0.45
CA VAL A 227 24.83 48.97 -0.48
C VAL A 227 26.23 49.38 -0.11
N VAL A 228 27.20 49.14 -1.00
CA VAL A 228 28.58 49.66 -0.85
C VAL A 228 28.58 51.08 -1.38
N ALA A 229 28.95 52.01 -0.55
CA ALA A 229 29.20 53.43 -0.87
C ALA A 229 30.60 53.56 -1.50
#